data_14f1774d9d135d24c831ec19c37dd6f7
#
_entry.id   14f1774d9d135d24c831ec19c37dd6f7
#
_cell.length_a   1.000
_cell.length_b   1.000
_cell.length_c   1.000
_cell.angle_alpha   90.00
_cell.angle_beta   90.00
_cell.angle_gamma   90.00
#
_symmetry.space_group_name_H-M   'P 1'
#
loop_
_entity.id
_entity.type
_entity.pdbx_description
1 polymer ?
#
loop_
_entity_poly.entity_id
_entity_poly.type
_entity_poly.pdbx_seq_one_letter_code
_entity_poly.pdbx_strand_id
1 'polypeptide(L)'
;MKAARLIYIPERDHTFPATSPERPFYGFSVAGMNIAAYCASRLREVGFEAVFDPGTPVSEEKGEIIEVSMHDFSPEAAIWLAFCGAGEARSEEGHLLARKSGENGLTRVFTRKEAAIERLVYPWDLLEWQERVMEKMEWEDFSGREGVYVMGTLRVGEGTVIMPGVVVELSLIHISEPTRLRRIS
;
A
#
# COMPACT_ATOMS: atom_id res chain seq x y z
N MET A 1 4.69 -20.44 0.47
CA MET A 1 4.70 -19.03 -0.03
C MET A 1 6.12 -18.71 -0.46
N LYS A 2 6.31 -17.91 -1.52
CA LYS A 2 7.63 -17.44 -1.93
C LYS A 2 8.03 -16.25 -1.09
N ALA A 3 9.32 -16.13 -0.74
CA ALA A 3 9.80 -15.00 0.04
C ALA A 3 10.01 -13.77 -0.84
N ALA A 4 9.57 -12.61 -0.36
CA ALA A 4 9.83 -11.32 -0.95
C ALA A 4 10.36 -10.34 0.11
N ARG A 5 11.21 -9.41 -0.29
CA ARG A 5 11.69 -8.31 0.52
C ARG A 5 11.23 -7.00 -0.10
N LEU A 6 10.58 -6.18 0.67
CA LEU A 6 10.30 -4.81 0.25
C LEU A 6 11.57 -3.97 0.42
N ILE A 7 11.94 -3.25 -0.63
CA ILE A 7 13.09 -2.36 -0.62
C ILE A 7 12.65 -0.90 -0.64
N TYR A 8 13.32 -0.13 0.20
CA TYR A 8 13.21 1.31 0.27
C TYR A 8 14.46 1.93 -0.37
N ILE A 9 14.25 2.89 -1.26
CA ILE A 9 15.31 3.59 -2.00
C ILE A 9 15.28 5.06 -1.56
N PRO A 10 16.10 5.48 -0.56
CA PRO A 10 16.04 6.82 0.01
C PRO A 10 16.22 7.93 -1.03
N GLU A 11 17.03 7.68 -2.07
CA GLU A 11 17.26 8.63 -3.16
C GLU A 11 15.99 8.95 -3.95
N ARG A 12 14.95 8.11 -3.82
CA ARG A 12 13.65 8.31 -4.45
C ARG A 12 12.69 9.15 -3.62
N ASP A 13 12.98 9.42 -2.36
CA ASP A 13 12.10 10.22 -1.49
C ASP A 13 11.83 11.62 -2.05
N HIS A 14 12.81 12.23 -2.71
CA HIS A 14 12.63 13.53 -3.32
C HIS A 14 11.58 13.56 -4.45
N THR A 15 11.20 12.40 -4.99
CA THR A 15 10.14 12.31 -6.00
C THR A 15 8.75 12.41 -5.40
N PHE A 16 8.62 12.26 -4.08
CA PHE A 16 7.36 12.42 -3.37
C PHE A 16 7.44 13.65 -2.45
N PRO A 17 6.84 14.79 -2.82
CA PRO A 17 7.06 16.08 -2.18
C PRO A 17 6.71 16.17 -0.69
N ALA A 18 5.95 15.20 -0.17
CA ALA A 18 5.55 15.19 1.24
C ALA A 18 6.56 14.49 2.16
N THR A 19 7.64 13.89 1.62
CA THR A 19 8.67 13.24 2.42
C THR A 19 9.61 14.25 3.08
N SER A 20 10.14 13.87 4.24
CA SER A 20 11.19 14.58 4.95
C SER A 20 12.06 13.56 5.69
N PRO A 21 13.24 13.93 6.23
CA PRO A 21 14.05 13.04 7.05
C PRO A 21 13.30 12.46 8.25
N GLU A 22 12.36 13.22 8.82
CA GLU A 22 11.52 12.83 9.94
C GLU A 22 10.30 12.00 9.51
N ARG A 23 9.92 12.09 8.25
CA ARG A 23 8.79 11.39 7.66
C ARG A 23 9.17 10.79 6.32
N PRO A 24 9.89 9.66 6.33
CA PRO A 24 10.27 8.96 5.11
C PRO A 24 9.04 8.39 4.39
N PHE A 25 9.21 8.03 3.12
CA PHE A 25 8.13 7.51 2.26
C PHE A 25 7.32 6.38 2.92
N TYR A 26 7.98 5.40 3.51
CA TYR A 26 7.32 4.27 4.15
C TYR A 26 6.54 4.64 5.43
N GLY A 27 6.74 5.84 5.97
CA GLY A 27 6.02 6.34 7.15
C GLY A 27 4.63 6.91 6.85
N PHE A 28 4.24 7.02 5.57
CA PHE A 28 2.88 7.40 5.21
C PHE A 28 1.91 6.25 5.40
N SER A 29 0.64 6.60 5.66
CA SER A 29 -0.41 5.62 5.93
C SER A 29 -1.43 5.56 4.79
N VAL A 30 -1.90 4.36 4.51
CA VAL A 30 -2.97 4.03 3.59
C VAL A 30 -4.02 3.24 4.37
N ALA A 31 -5.20 3.81 4.56
CA ALA A 31 -6.30 3.19 5.32
C ALA A 31 -5.87 2.59 6.67
N GLY A 32 -5.10 3.36 7.48
CA GLY A 32 -4.64 2.95 8.79
C GLY A 32 -3.39 2.05 8.82
N MET A 33 -2.90 1.57 7.70
CA MET A 33 -1.65 0.81 7.61
C MET A 33 -0.55 1.64 6.93
N ASN A 34 0.71 1.44 7.28
CA ASN A 34 1.80 2.11 6.59
C ASN A 34 2.02 1.54 5.17
N ILE A 35 2.74 2.27 4.31
CA ILE A 35 2.99 1.86 2.93
C ILE A 35 3.65 0.48 2.84
N ALA A 36 4.60 0.17 3.73
CA ALA A 36 5.24 -1.15 3.73
C ALA A 36 4.24 -2.27 4.03
N ALA A 37 3.34 -2.07 5.01
CA ALA A 37 2.28 -3.03 5.32
C ALA A 37 1.28 -3.17 4.16
N TYR A 38 0.94 -2.06 3.50
CA TYR A 38 0.11 -2.08 2.29
C TYR A 38 0.76 -2.92 1.18
N CYS A 39 2.01 -2.64 0.82
CA CYS A 39 2.73 -3.41 -0.19
C CYS A 39 2.86 -4.90 0.19
N ALA A 40 3.12 -5.19 1.47
CA ALA A 40 3.17 -6.56 1.96
C ALA A 40 1.82 -7.28 1.84
N SER A 41 0.71 -6.60 2.12
CA SER A 41 -0.63 -7.18 1.96
C SER A 41 -0.93 -7.51 0.50
N ARG A 42 -0.58 -6.60 -0.41
CA ARG A 42 -0.74 -6.81 -1.86
C ARG A 42 0.10 -7.99 -2.39
N LEU A 43 1.35 -8.12 -1.92
CA LEU A 43 2.19 -9.27 -2.26
C LEU A 43 1.65 -10.58 -1.70
N ARG A 44 1.03 -10.56 -0.51
CA ARG A 44 0.40 -11.74 0.08
C ARG A 44 -0.78 -12.22 -0.76
N GLU A 45 -1.59 -11.31 -1.33
CA GLU A 45 -2.70 -11.66 -2.23
C GLU A 45 -2.24 -12.48 -3.45
N VAL A 46 -1.01 -12.27 -3.91
CA VAL A 46 -0.41 -12.99 -5.05
C VAL A 46 0.56 -14.10 -4.64
N GLY A 47 0.54 -14.51 -3.36
CA GLY A 47 1.23 -15.71 -2.88
C GLY A 47 2.65 -15.50 -2.37
N PHE A 48 3.04 -14.28 -2.02
CA PHE A 48 4.33 -13.97 -1.41
C PHE A 48 4.20 -13.69 0.08
N GLU A 49 5.23 -14.07 0.84
CA GLU A 49 5.46 -13.57 2.18
C GLU A 49 6.49 -12.45 2.11
N ALA A 50 6.06 -11.22 2.41
CA ALA A 50 6.89 -10.04 2.28
C ALA A 50 7.35 -9.52 3.64
N VAL A 51 8.64 -9.18 3.73
CA VAL A 51 9.26 -8.58 4.92
C VAL A 51 9.82 -7.21 4.53
N PHE A 52 9.67 -6.24 5.42
CA PHE A 52 10.29 -4.93 5.31
C PHE A 52 11.14 -4.65 6.55
N ASP A 53 12.40 -4.28 6.31
CA ASP A 53 13.32 -3.78 7.32
C ASP A 53 14.04 -2.55 6.75
N PRO A 54 13.73 -1.35 7.23
CA PRO A 54 14.31 -0.11 6.71
C PRO A 54 15.80 0.04 6.94
N GLY A 55 16.37 -0.74 7.88
CA GLY A 55 17.81 -0.73 8.22
C GLY A 55 18.63 -1.71 7.38
N THR A 56 18.01 -2.61 6.65
CA THR A 56 18.74 -3.60 5.86
C THR A 56 19.13 -2.97 4.52
N PRO A 57 20.44 -2.80 4.23
CA PRO A 57 20.88 -2.36 2.93
C PRO A 57 20.40 -3.38 1.86
N VAL A 58 20.19 -2.89 0.66
CA VAL A 58 19.91 -3.73 -0.50
C VAL A 58 21.03 -4.75 -0.59
N SER A 59 20.75 -6.01 -0.23
CA SER A 59 21.82 -7.00 -0.12
C SER A 59 22.26 -7.44 -1.51
N GLU A 60 23.58 -7.53 -1.70
CA GLU A 60 24.19 -8.21 -2.85
C GLU A 60 24.16 -9.73 -2.68
N GLU A 61 23.50 -10.25 -1.65
CA GLU A 61 23.46 -11.68 -1.39
C GLU A 61 22.75 -12.43 -2.52
N LYS A 62 23.45 -13.41 -3.05
CA LYS A 62 22.94 -14.40 -4.00
C LYS A 62 21.88 -15.25 -3.28
N GLY A 63 20.63 -14.89 -3.42
CA GLY A 63 19.52 -15.59 -2.74
C GLY A 63 18.29 -15.74 -3.65
N GLU A 64 17.44 -16.69 -3.30
CA GLU A 64 16.14 -16.90 -3.95
C GLU A 64 15.09 -15.80 -3.63
N ILE A 65 15.49 -14.78 -2.87
CA ILE A 65 14.59 -13.72 -2.40
C ILE A 65 14.37 -12.71 -3.53
N ILE A 66 13.11 -12.41 -3.78
CA ILE A 66 12.71 -11.37 -4.71
C ILE A 66 12.65 -10.06 -3.93
N GLU A 67 13.37 -9.04 -4.38
CA GLU A 67 13.32 -7.69 -3.85
C GLU A 67 12.35 -6.85 -4.67
N VAL A 68 11.42 -6.17 -4.01
CA VAL A 68 10.33 -5.40 -4.64
C VAL A 68 10.37 -3.96 -4.16
N SER A 69 10.42 -3.02 -5.10
CA SER A 69 10.41 -1.58 -4.79
C SER A 69 9.05 -1.16 -4.20
N MET A 70 9.08 -0.32 -3.19
CA MET A 70 7.88 0.31 -2.65
C MET A 70 7.48 1.60 -3.40
N HIS A 71 8.44 2.28 -4.05
CA HIS A 71 8.20 3.55 -4.73
C HIS A 71 7.48 3.39 -6.06
N ASP A 72 7.82 2.34 -6.79
CA ASP A 72 7.13 1.94 -8.02
C ASP A 72 6.71 0.49 -7.82
N PHE A 73 5.65 0.31 -7.05
CA PHE A 73 5.22 -1.00 -6.59
C PHE A 73 4.45 -1.75 -7.68
N SER A 74 4.83 -3.00 -7.93
CA SER A 74 4.14 -3.89 -8.86
C SER A 74 4.21 -5.35 -8.39
N PRO A 75 3.10 -5.94 -7.95
CA PRO A 75 3.02 -7.38 -7.67
C PRO A 75 3.33 -8.25 -8.91
N GLU A 76 2.94 -7.80 -10.11
CA GLU A 76 3.16 -8.52 -11.37
C GLU A 76 4.63 -8.68 -11.69
N ALA A 77 5.46 -7.68 -11.35
CA ALA A 77 6.91 -7.77 -11.50
C ALA A 77 7.51 -8.88 -10.61
N ALA A 78 7.01 -9.02 -9.38
CA ALA A 78 7.41 -10.09 -8.48
C ALA A 78 6.97 -11.47 -9.00
N ILE A 79 5.74 -11.58 -9.52
CA ILE A 79 5.24 -12.82 -10.12
C ILE A 79 6.13 -13.25 -11.29
N TRP A 80 6.46 -12.32 -12.19
CA TRP A 80 7.32 -12.61 -13.33
C TRP A 80 8.69 -13.14 -12.88
N LEU A 81 9.35 -12.46 -11.92
CA LEU A 81 10.65 -12.89 -11.39
C LEU A 81 10.59 -14.26 -10.71
N ALA A 82 9.44 -14.62 -10.13
CA ALA A 82 9.27 -15.93 -9.55
C ALA A 82 9.34 -17.07 -10.57
N PHE A 83 9.07 -16.79 -11.84
CA PHE A 83 9.12 -17.77 -12.94
C PHE A 83 10.40 -17.70 -13.76
N CYS A 84 11.01 -16.53 -13.91
CA CYS A 84 12.19 -16.36 -14.77
C CYS A 84 13.53 -16.75 -14.09
N GLY A 85 13.52 -17.06 -12.81
CA GLY A 85 14.69 -17.48 -12.05
C GLY A 85 15.53 -16.32 -11.53
N ALA A 86 16.14 -15.50 -12.39
CA ALA A 86 16.93 -14.34 -12.00
C ALA A 86 16.70 -13.19 -12.98
N GLY A 87 16.78 -11.94 -12.50
CA GLY A 87 16.62 -10.79 -13.37
C GLY A 87 16.14 -9.52 -12.67
N GLU A 88 15.88 -8.52 -13.50
CA GLU A 88 15.32 -7.23 -13.08
C GLU A 88 14.06 -6.91 -13.88
N ALA A 89 13.05 -6.46 -13.17
CA ALA A 89 11.85 -5.86 -13.73
C ALA A 89 11.95 -4.33 -13.57
N ARG A 90 11.81 -3.60 -14.67
CA ARG A 90 11.88 -2.14 -14.68
C ARG A 90 10.64 -1.53 -15.33
N SER A 91 10.28 -0.31 -14.93
CA SER A 91 9.27 0.48 -15.62
C SER A 91 9.80 1.03 -16.95
N GLU A 92 8.93 1.60 -17.78
CA GLU A 92 9.30 2.29 -19.03
C GLU A 92 10.26 3.46 -18.77
N GLU A 93 10.15 4.11 -17.60
CA GLU A 93 11.06 5.19 -17.20
C GLU A 93 12.40 4.66 -16.64
N GLY A 94 12.60 3.35 -16.62
CA GLY A 94 13.82 2.70 -16.14
C GLY A 94 13.89 2.47 -14.62
N HIS A 95 12.82 2.78 -13.88
CA HIS A 95 12.77 2.57 -12.44
C HIS A 95 12.71 1.09 -12.09
N LEU A 96 13.44 0.70 -11.06
CA LEU A 96 13.40 -0.67 -10.57
C LEU A 96 12.04 -0.96 -9.91
N LEU A 97 11.34 -1.96 -10.41
CA LEU A 97 10.11 -2.49 -9.83
C LEU A 97 10.39 -3.66 -8.90
N ALA A 98 11.20 -4.60 -9.38
CA ALA A 98 11.63 -5.74 -8.60
C ALA A 98 12.92 -6.33 -9.18
N ARG A 99 13.66 -7.10 -8.36
CA ARG A 99 14.83 -7.85 -8.81
C ARG A 99 14.98 -9.16 -8.06
N LYS A 100 15.63 -10.12 -8.70
CA LYS A 100 16.06 -11.37 -8.11
C LYS A 100 17.49 -11.63 -8.54
N SER A 101 18.42 -11.70 -7.58
CA SER A 101 19.83 -11.93 -7.85
C SER A 101 20.09 -13.33 -8.38
N GLY A 102 21.02 -13.47 -9.33
CA GLY A 102 21.43 -14.75 -9.90
C GLY A 102 22.33 -14.55 -11.12
N GLU A 103 22.98 -15.65 -11.56
CA GLU A 103 23.77 -15.64 -12.78
C GLU A 103 22.81 -15.64 -13.99
N ASN A 104 23.19 -14.93 -15.06
CA ASN A 104 22.38 -14.78 -16.28
C ASN A 104 21.02 -14.10 -16.11
N GLY A 105 20.98 -13.05 -15.27
CA GLY A 105 19.74 -12.29 -15.04
C GLY A 105 19.16 -11.66 -16.32
N LEU A 106 17.88 -11.88 -16.55
CA LEU A 106 17.11 -11.24 -17.62
C LEU A 106 16.60 -9.88 -17.15
N THR A 107 16.62 -8.89 -18.05
CA THR A 107 15.93 -7.61 -17.78
C THR A 107 14.69 -7.54 -18.64
N ARG A 108 13.56 -7.19 -18.00
CA ARG A 108 12.29 -6.92 -18.68
C ARG A 108 11.77 -5.55 -18.30
N VAL A 109 11.35 -4.82 -19.30
CA VAL A 109 10.62 -3.55 -19.11
C VAL A 109 9.13 -3.82 -19.13
N PHE A 110 8.45 -3.35 -18.10
CA PHE A 110 7.00 -3.41 -17.98
C PHE A 110 6.37 -2.10 -18.38
N THR A 111 5.36 -2.16 -19.24
CA THR A 111 4.49 -1.02 -19.48
C THR A 111 3.50 -0.88 -18.34
N ARG A 112 3.01 0.34 -18.09
CA ARG A 112 1.99 0.60 -17.06
C ARG A 112 0.68 -0.15 -17.33
N LYS A 113 0.45 -0.62 -18.56
CA LYS A 113 -0.71 -1.43 -18.94
C LYS A 113 -0.52 -2.93 -18.66
N GLU A 114 0.72 -3.41 -18.77
CA GLU A 114 1.04 -4.83 -18.53
C GLU A 114 1.13 -5.16 -17.05
N ALA A 115 1.54 -4.19 -16.25
CA ALA A 115 1.63 -4.32 -14.80
C ALA A 115 0.84 -3.18 -14.14
N ALA A 116 0.10 -3.51 -13.09
CA ALA A 116 -0.52 -2.51 -12.25
C ALA A 116 0.56 -1.79 -11.42
N ILE A 117 1.32 -0.88 -12.05
CA ILE A 117 2.36 -0.12 -11.37
C ILE A 117 1.70 0.95 -10.49
N GLU A 118 1.76 0.73 -9.19
CA GLU A 118 1.28 1.64 -8.17
C GLU A 118 2.42 2.59 -7.81
N ARG A 119 2.35 3.81 -8.31
CA ARG A 119 3.36 4.83 -8.10
C ARG A 119 2.79 6.00 -7.33
N LEU A 120 3.50 6.43 -6.30
CA LEU A 120 3.21 7.67 -5.58
C LEU A 120 4.15 8.77 -6.08
N VAL A 121 3.58 9.76 -6.74
CA VAL A 121 4.30 10.97 -7.18
C VAL A 121 3.84 12.17 -6.36
N TYR A 122 2.56 12.20 -6.04
CA TYR A 122 1.93 13.29 -5.29
C TYR A 122 1.19 12.75 -4.06
N PRO A 123 1.03 13.58 -3.02
CA PRO A 123 0.31 13.17 -1.81
C PRO A 123 -1.11 12.67 -2.05
N TRP A 124 -1.78 13.17 -3.08
CA TRP A 124 -3.15 12.73 -3.41
C TRP A 124 -3.21 11.36 -4.09
N ASP A 125 -2.09 10.82 -4.60
CA ASP A 125 -2.05 9.45 -5.12
C ASP A 125 -2.29 8.43 -4.00
N LEU A 126 -2.01 8.81 -2.74
CA LEU A 126 -2.38 8.01 -1.56
C LEU A 126 -3.89 7.78 -1.46
N LEU A 127 -4.71 8.69 -1.98
CA LEU A 127 -6.17 8.53 -1.97
C LEU A 127 -6.61 7.35 -2.84
N GLU A 128 -6.00 7.16 -4.03
CA GLU A 128 -6.27 6.00 -4.87
C GLU A 128 -5.91 4.68 -4.17
N TRP A 129 -4.76 4.66 -3.48
CA TRP A 129 -4.33 3.49 -2.73
C TRP A 129 -5.28 3.20 -1.57
N GLN A 130 -5.69 4.25 -0.86
CA GLN A 130 -6.65 4.15 0.24
C GLN A 130 -7.99 3.63 -0.25
N GLU A 131 -8.50 4.14 -1.36
CA GLU A 131 -9.77 3.72 -1.95
C GLU A 131 -9.77 2.22 -2.28
N ARG A 132 -8.70 1.71 -2.90
CA ARG A 132 -8.55 0.27 -3.19
C ARG A 132 -8.52 -0.61 -1.94
N VAL A 133 -7.92 -0.13 -0.84
CA VAL A 133 -7.96 -0.85 0.43
C VAL A 133 -9.37 -0.84 0.99
N MET A 134 -10.00 0.33 0.99
CA MET A 134 -11.35 0.52 1.54
C MET A 134 -12.41 -0.28 0.78
N GLU A 135 -12.27 -0.47 -0.53
CA GLU A 135 -13.17 -1.32 -1.33
C GLU A 135 -13.17 -2.79 -0.88
N LYS A 136 -12.07 -3.27 -0.32
CA LYS A 136 -11.90 -4.65 0.14
C LYS A 136 -12.18 -4.85 1.62
N MET A 137 -12.35 -3.77 2.38
CA MET A 137 -12.65 -3.86 3.81
C MET A 137 -14.09 -4.29 4.04
N GLU A 138 -14.30 -5.09 5.08
CA GLU A 138 -15.64 -5.35 5.59
C GLU A 138 -16.13 -4.13 6.36
N TRP A 139 -17.32 -3.67 6.01
CA TRP A 139 -17.95 -2.50 6.59
C TRP A 139 -19.25 -2.88 7.28
N GLU A 140 -19.49 -2.32 8.46
CA GLU A 140 -20.76 -2.41 9.14
C GLU A 140 -21.67 -1.23 8.72
N ASP A 141 -22.92 -1.52 8.30
CA ASP A 141 -23.89 -0.49 7.97
C ASP A 141 -24.52 0.06 9.25
N PHE A 142 -24.31 1.33 9.51
CA PHE A 142 -24.83 2.06 10.66
C PHE A 142 -26.06 2.91 10.34
N SER A 143 -26.51 2.93 9.10
CA SER A 143 -27.56 3.87 8.63
C SER A 143 -28.91 3.70 9.32
N GLY A 144 -29.17 2.56 9.95
CA GLY A 144 -30.45 2.25 10.63
C GLY A 144 -30.37 2.08 12.14
N ARG A 145 -29.26 2.42 12.78
CA ARG A 145 -29.13 2.24 14.25
C ARG A 145 -29.93 3.28 15.05
N GLU A 146 -30.62 2.78 16.07
CA GLU A 146 -31.41 3.62 16.98
C GLU A 146 -30.52 4.67 17.68
N GLY A 147 -31.00 5.90 17.71
CA GLY A 147 -30.29 7.02 18.33
C GLY A 147 -29.18 7.66 17.47
N VAL A 148 -28.95 7.17 16.26
CA VAL A 148 -28.03 7.79 15.28
C VAL A 148 -28.86 8.27 14.09
N TYR A 149 -28.74 9.56 13.78
CA TYR A 149 -29.40 10.13 12.61
C TYR A 149 -28.42 10.27 11.46
N VAL A 150 -28.65 9.51 10.37
CA VAL A 150 -27.76 9.48 9.20
C VAL A 150 -28.54 9.94 7.97
N MET A 151 -28.08 11.02 7.35
CA MET A 151 -28.54 11.43 6.02
C MET A 151 -27.58 10.82 4.97
N GLY A 152 -28.01 9.73 4.34
CA GLY A 152 -27.20 8.96 3.41
C GLY A 152 -26.81 7.59 3.95
N THR A 153 -25.72 7.03 3.42
CA THR A 153 -25.16 5.73 3.85
C THR A 153 -23.95 5.94 4.74
N LEU A 154 -23.96 5.38 5.94
CA LEU A 154 -22.83 5.38 6.85
C LEU A 154 -22.27 3.96 6.97
N ARG A 155 -21.05 3.76 6.53
CA ARG A 155 -20.29 2.52 6.69
C ARG A 155 -19.11 2.75 7.62
N VAL A 156 -18.91 1.85 8.56
CA VAL A 156 -17.89 1.96 9.59
C VAL A 156 -17.04 0.69 9.66
N GLY A 157 -15.76 0.84 10.01
CA GLY A 157 -14.88 -0.29 10.27
C GLY A 157 -15.17 -0.96 11.61
N GLU A 158 -14.64 -2.17 11.78
CA GLU A 158 -14.77 -2.94 13.03
C GLU A 158 -14.26 -2.14 14.24
N GLY A 159 -15.00 -2.22 15.35
CA GLY A 159 -14.66 -1.53 16.60
C GLY A 159 -15.01 -0.04 16.65
N THR A 160 -15.64 0.53 15.60
CA THR A 160 -16.11 1.91 15.62
C THR A 160 -17.29 2.05 16.58
N VAL A 161 -17.20 3.02 17.48
CA VAL A 161 -18.27 3.35 18.44
C VAL A 161 -18.88 4.70 18.09
N ILE A 162 -20.16 4.69 17.72
CA ILE A 162 -20.95 5.91 17.49
C ILE A 162 -21.93 6.07 18.65
N MET A 163 -21.81 7.17 19.36
CA MET A 163 -22.66 7.46 20.52
C MET A 163 -24.05 7.89 20.09
N PRO A 164 -25.10 7.59 20.90
CA PRO A 164 -26.45 8.10 20.67
C PRO A 164 -26.50 9.63 20.59
N GLY A 165 -27.34 10.15 19.69
CA GLY A 165 -27.50 11.58 19.44
C GLY A 165 -26.51 12.16 18.42
N VAL A 166 -25.68 11.32 17.77
CA VAL A 166 -24.82 11.75 16.65
C VAL A 166 -25.69 11.96 15.40
N VAL A 167 -25.50 13.10 14.74
CA VAL A 167 -26.08 13.41 13.44
C VAL A 167 -24.98 13.41 12.38
N VAL A 168 -25.18 12.65 11.32
CA VAL A 168 -24.26 12.54 10.17
C VAL A 168 -24.99 13.05 8.93
N GLU A 169 -24.55 14.20 8.43
CA GLU A 169 -25.21 14.91 7.32
C GLU A 169 -24.41 14.86 6.01
N LEU A 170 -23.46 13.92 5.86
CA LEU A 170 -22.64 13.81 4.65
C LEU A 170 -23.09 12.61 3.83
N SER A 171 -23.04 12.77 2.51
CA SER A 171 -23.51 11.76 1.56
C SER A 171 -22.71 10.46 1.56
N LEU A 172 -21.45 10.48 2.00
CA LEU A 172 -20.59 9.30 2.18
C LEU A 172 -19.44 9.63 3.13
N ILE A 173 -19.40 8.97 4.30
CA ILE A 173 -18.25 9.03 5.21
C ILE A 173 -17.74 7.63 5.43
N HIS A 174 -16.45 7.42 5.09
CA HIS A 174 -15.71 6.23 5.45
C HIS A 174 -14.91 6.56 6.73
N ILE A 175 -15.26 5.94 7.84
CA ILE A 175 -14.54 6.09 9.11
C ILE A 175 -13.74 4.80 9.31
N SER A 176 -12.44 4.86 9.11
CA SER A 176 -11.53 3.70 9.18
C SER A 176 -10.82 3.55 10.53
N GLU A 177 -11.02 4.48 11.47
CA GLU A 177 -10.42 4.42 12.80
C GLU A 177 -11.49 4.72 13.87
N PRO A 178 -11.34 4.20 15.10
CA PRO A 178 -12.23 4.52 16.21
C PRO A 178 -12.07 6.00 16.60
N THR A 179 -12.73 6.86 15.86
CA THR A 179 -12.72 8.30 16.15
C THR A 179 -13.72 8.59 17.26
N ARG A 180 -13.22 8.93 18.44
CA ARG A 180 -14.02 9.44 19.53
C ARG A 180 -14.48 10.86 19.17
N LEU A 181 -15.61 10.99 18.51
CA LEU A 181 -16.23 12.31 18.31
C LEU A 181 -16.58 12.91 19.66
N ARG A 182 -15.79 13.90 20.12
CA ARG A 182 -16.15 14.70 21.28
C ARG A 182 -17.32 15.62 20.91
N ARG A 183 -18.35 15.57 21.73
CA ARG A 183 -19.42 16.54 21.71
C ARG A 183 -18.83 17.94 21.92
N ILE A 184 -18.99 18.82 20.96
CA ILE A 184 -18.74 20.26 21.13
C ILE A 184 -20.01 20.81 21.71
N SER A 185 -19.95 21.24 22.96
CA SER A 185 -21.03 22.00 23.65
C SER A 185 -20.80 23.49 23.43
#